data_3f2b7c67cc7b38a057b0dcd0173eef23
#
_entry.id   3f2b7c67cc7b38a057b0dcd0173eef23
#
_cell.length_a   1.000
_cell.length_b   1.000
_cell.length_c   1.000
_cell.angle_alpha   90.00
_cell.angle_beta   90.00
_cell.angle_gamma   90.00
#
_symmetry.space_group_name_H-M   'P 1'
#
loop_
_entity.id
_entity.type
_entity.pdbx_description
1 polymer ?
#
loop_
_entity_poly.entity_id
_entity_poly.type
_entity_poly.pdbx_seq_one_letter_code
_entity_poly.pdbx_strand_id
1 'polypeptide(L)'
;MKSLFKLIGLVFKGIWKAITFVRLALTNLIFLLSIALVYFIYFYGHDTQPQVEQPSALVLNLSGPIVEQSLYINPMDSFAGSLFGEEIPKENVLFDVVDTIRYAKDDEKITGLVLSLRDMPETNLTKLRYIAKALNEFKASGKPIYAVGAFYNQSQYYLASYADKIYLAPDGGVMLKGYSAFNLYYKTLLEKLDVTTHVFRVGTYKSAIEPFVRDDMSPAAKESATRWLTQLWGAFVDDVANNRKIDPKTLNPSMEEFLSQLKSVNGDLAALSIKLGLVDELATRQQLRAQLAEKFGASGDDSYKAISYYDYRATMRDNFDVNADDIAIVVASGTIMDGQQPRGTVGGDTVAGLLRQARNDDKVKAVVLRVDSPGGSAFASEVIRNEVQALKDSGKPIVVSMSSLAASGGYWISMSADKIIAQPTTLTGSIGIFSVITTFEKGFNKLGIYTDGVGTSPFSGEGISTGLSKGASQAFQMGIEHGYQRFISLVGDNRDLSLDAVDKVAQGRVWTGYDALQHGLVDQIGDFDDAVAEAAKMAQLENYNLYWVEEPLSPTEQFIQEFMKQVKISMGVDIQSILPPSLQPVAQQMEQHASLLQNFNDPKGYYAFCLNCEVQ
;
A
#
# COMPACT_ATOMS: atom_id res chain seq x y z
N MET A 1 -20.89 71.23 -9.20
CA MET A 1 -21.08 69.97 -8.45
C MET A 1 -22.17 69.06 -9.05
N LYS A 2 -23.43 69.52 -9.25
CA LYS A 2 -24.53 68.65 -9.76
C LYS A 2 -24.24 68.01 -11.13
N SER A 3 -23.50 68.67 -12.05
CA SER A 3 -23.12 68.14 -13.37
C SER A 3 -22.07 67.00 -13.28
N LEU A 4 -21.11 67.11 -12.36
CA LEU A 4 -20.07 66.10 -12.14
C LEU A 4 -20.66 64.79 -11.55
N PHE A 5 -21.61 64.91 -10.61
CA PHE A 5 -22.32 63.72 -10.08
C PHE A 5 -23.18 63.01 -11.11
N LYS A 6 -23.79 63.76 -12.07
CA LYS A 6 -24.53 63.13 -13.18
C LYS A 6 -23.59 62.40 -14.15
N LEU A 7 -22.40 62.91 -14.42
CA LEU A 7 -21.41 62.28 -15.30
C LEU A 7 -20.87 61.00 -14.66
N ILE A 8 -20.54 61.06 -13.35
CA ILE A 8 -20.09 59.87 -12.58
C ILE A 8 -21.19 58.80 -12.59
N GLY A 9 -22.45 59.18 -12.36
CA GLY A 9 -23.58 58.25 -12.37
C GLY A 9 -23.79 57.58 -13.75
N LEU A 10 -23.56 58.30 -14.84
CA LEU A 10 -23.64 57.77 -16.21
C LEU A 10 -22.50 56.76 -16.47
N VAL A 11 -21.29 57.07 -16.04
CA VAL A 11 -20.12 56.16 -16.16
C VAL A 11 -20.35 54.87 -15.34
N PHE A 12 -20.80 55.02 -14.09
CA PHE A 12 -21.14 53.87 -13.26
C PHE A 12 -22.23 52.98 -13.88
N LYS A 13 -23.27 53.59 -14.43
CA LYS A 13 -24.37 52.88 -15.13
C LYS A 13 -23.89 52.18 -16.40
N GLY A 14 -22.92 52.77 -17.10
CA GLY A 14 -22.27 52.16 -18.29
C GLY A 14 -21.43 50.94 -17.89
N ILE A 15 -20.59 51.08 -16.86
CA ILE A 15 -19.77 49.98 -16.33
C ILE A 15 -20.65 48.84 -15.84
N TRP A 16 -21.71 49.15 -15.08
CA TRP A 16 -22.64 48.13 -14.58
C TRP A 16 -23.34 47.37 -15.68
N LYS A 17 -23.77 48.05 -16.79
CA LYS A 17 -24.35 47.41 -17.94
C LYS A 17 -23.32 46.52 -18.69
N ALA A 18 -22.06 46.95 -18.80
CA ALA A 18 -21.00 46.17 -19.40
C ALA A 18 -20.71 44.90 -18.59
N ILE A 19 -20.57 45.01 -17.28
CA ILE A 19 -20.38 43.87 -16.35
C ILE A 19 -21.57 42.90 -16.47
N THR A 20 -22.81 43.43 -16.46
CA THR A 20 -24.01 42.60 -16.55
C THR A 20 -24.06 41.87 -17.89
N PHE A 21 -23.69 42.52 -19.00
CA PHE A 21 -23.62 41.92 -20.31
C PHE A 21 -22.58 40.80 -20.39
N VAL A 22 -21.37 41.06 -19.86
CA VAL A 22 -20.30 40.04 -19.84
C VAL A 22 -20.72 38.84 -18.97
N ARG A 23 -21.34 39.07 -17.81
CA ARG A 23 -21.87 38.01 -16.96
C ARG A 23 -22.92 37.16 -17.68
N LEU A 24 -23.91 37.81 -18.34
CA LEU A 24 -24.95 37.10 -19.09
C LEU A 24 -24.36 36.32 -20.27
N ALA A 25 -23.42 36.91 -21.01
CA ALA A 25 -22.74 36.25 -22.11
C ALA A 25 -21.98 35.02 -21.66
N LEU A 26 -21.22 35.12 -20.55
CA LEU A 26 -20.51 34.01 -19.94
C LEU A 26 -21.44 32.90 -19.44
N THR A 27 -22.53 33.28 -18.74
CA THR A 27 -23.53 32.31 -18.25
C THR A 27 -24.21 31.57 -19.42
N ASN A 28 -24.58 32.27 -20.46
CA ASN A 28 -25.17 31.64 -21.65
C ASN A 28 -24.17 30.77 -22.41
N LEU A 29 -22.89 31.16 -22.48
CA LEU A 29 -21.83 30.36 -23.09
C LEU A 29 -21.61 29.06 -22.30
N ILE A 30 -21.52 29.17 -20.98
CA ILE A 30 -21.40 27.98 -20.08
C ILE A 30 -22.60 27.06 -20.24
N PHE A 31 -23.81 27.60 -20.32
CA PHE A 31 -25.04 26.84 -20.53
C PHE A 31 -25.03 26.12 -21.89
N LEU A 32 -24.63 26.79 -22.99
CA LEU A 32 -24.51 26.18 -24.31
C LEU A 32 -23.42 25.11 -24.33
N LEU A 33 -22.29 25.36 -23.69
CA LEU A 33 -21.21 24.36 -23.55
C LEU A 33 -21.68 23.15 -22.75
N SER A 34 -22.48 23.35 -21.67
CA SER A 34 -23.07 22.25 -20.89
C SER A 34 -24.04 21.42 -21.74
N ILE A 35 -24.89 22.06 -22.57
CA ILE A 35 -25.78 21.33 -23.50
C ILE A 35 -24.96 20.58 -24.55
N ALA A 36 -23.94 21.22 -25.14
CA ALA A 36 -23.07 20.59 -26.12
C ALA A 36 -22.31 19.39 -25.48
N LEU A 37 -21.86 19.52 -24.24
CA LEU A 37 -21.22 18.45 -23.49
C LEU A 37 -22.17 17.27 -23.22
N VAL A 38 -23.41 17.55 -22.77
CA VAL A 38 -24.45 16.51 -22.57
C VAL A 38 -24.78 15.82 -23.88
N TYR A 39 -24.91 16.59 -24.97
CA TYR A 39 -25.13 16.03 -26.30
C TYR A 39 -23.97 15.15 -26.77
N PHE A 40 -22.72 15.60 -26.55
CA PHE A 40 -21.52 14.83 -26.88
C PHE A 40 -21.45 13.53 -26.09
N ILE A 41 -21.70 13.58 -24.75
CA ILE A 41 -21.74 12.42 -23.87
C ILE A 41 -22.83 11.44 -24.32
N TYR A 42 -24.04 11.95 -24.66
CA TYR A 42 -25.16 11.10 -25.05
C TYR A 42 -24.96 10.41 -26.42
N PHE A 43 -24.35 11.10 -27.39
CA PHE A 43 -24.18 10.54 -28.73
C PHE A 43 -22.84 9.87 -28.99
N TYR A 44 -21.79 10.23 -28.25
CA TYR A 44 -20.43 9.72 -28.44
C TYR A 44 -19.89 8.95 -27.23
N GLY A 45 -20.54 9.04 -26.08
CA GLY A 45 -20.16 8.37 -24.84
C GLY A 45 -20.67 6.92 -24.71
N HIS A 46 -21.19 6.33 -25.78
CA HIS A 46 -21.49 4.89 -25.76
C HIS A 46 -20.18 4.13 -25.90
N ASP A 47 -19.51 3.90 -24.78
CA ASP A 47 -18.45 2.90 -24.70
C ASP A 47 -19.05 1.56 -25.14
N THR A 48 -18.67 1.08 -26.30
CA THR A 48 -18.88 -0.33 -26.65
C THR A 48 -18.09 -1.13 -25.60
N GLN A 49 -18.80 -1.92 -24.78
CA GLN A 49 -18.13 -2.79 -23.81
C GLN A 49 -17.04 -3.59 -24.55
N PRO A 50 -15.82 -3.70 -23.98
CA PRO A 50 -14.75 -4.46 -24.61
C PRO A 50 -15.27 -5.88 -24.89
N GLN A 51 -15.16 -6.32 -26.16
CA GLN A 51 -15.56 -7.67 -26.51
C GLN A 51 -14.34 -8.57 -26.50
N VAL A 52 -14.43 -9.68 -25.78
CA VAL A 52 -13.39 -10.70 -25.79
C VAL A 52 -13.52 -11.49 -27.10
N GLU A 53 -12.56 -11.32 -28.01
CA GLU A 53 -12.46 -12.15 -29.22
C GLU A 53 -12.05 -13.58 -28.86
N GLN A 54 -12.51 -14.59 -29.57
CA GLN A 54 -12.13 -15.99 -29.36
C GLN A 54 -11.20 -16.49 -30.48
N PRO A 55 -10.11 -17.21 -30.14
CA PRO A 55 -9.46 -17.37 -28.83
C PRO A 55 -8.68 -16.09 -28.45
N SER A 56 -8.51 -15.81 -27.16
CA SER A 56 -7.75 -14.63 -26.70
C SER A 56 -6.81 -14.98 -25.56
N ALA A 57 -5.68 -14.25 -25.51
CA ALA A 57 -4.84 -14.19 -24.32
C ALA A 57 -5.35 -13.11 -23.36
N LEU A 58 -5.42 -13.40 -22.07
CA LEU A 58 -5.48 -12.35 -21.05
C LEU A 58 -4.06 -11.79 -20.87
N VAL A 59 -3.87 -10.49 -21.08
CA VAL A 59 -2.59 -9.82 -20.81
C VAL A 59 -2.63 -9.16 -19.46
N LEU A 60 -1.87 -9.70 -18.50
CA LEU A 60 -1.69 -9.09 -17.20
C LEU A 60 -0.62 -7.98 -17.32
N ASN A 61 -1.07 -6.79 -17.69
CA ASN A 61 -0.24 -5.62 -17.94
C ASN A 61 -0.35 -4.61 -16.78
N LEU A 62 -0.04 -5.05 -15.56
CA LEU A 62 -0.13 -4.24 -14.36
C LEU A 62 0.77 -3.01 -14.47
N SER A 63 0.20 -1.83 -14.24
CA SER A 63 0.91 -0.55 -14.22
C SER A 63 0.61 0.16 -12.89
N GLY A 64 1.66 0.58 -12.19
CA GLY A 64 1.55 1.15 -10.85
C GLY A 64 1.51 0.13 -9.71
N PRO A 65 1.44 0.60 -8.45
CA PRO A 65 1.55 -0.23 -7.27
C PRO A 65 0.37 -1.20 -7.10
N ILE A 66 0.66 -2.34 -6.44
CA ILE A 66 -0.35 -3.31 -5.98
C ILE A 66 -0.75 -2.95 -4.56
N VAL A 67 -2.03 -2.58 -4.38
CA VAL A 67 -2.59 -2.06 -3.14
C VAL A 67 -3.68 -2.98 -2.58
N GLU A 68 -3.92 -2.90 -1.26
CA GLU A 68 -5.02 -3.65 -0.62
C GLU A 68 -6.40 -3.02 -0.92
N GLN A 69 -6.42 -1.71 -1.05
CA GLN A 69 -7.59 -0.91 -1.38
C GLN A 69 -7.13 0.32 -2.17
N SER A 70 -7.85 0.70 -3.21
CA SER A 70 -7.51 1.90 -3.98
C SER A 70 -7.66 3.17 -3.15
N LEU A 71 -6.75 4.12 -3.37
CA LEU A 71 -6.86 5.45 -2.79
C LEU A 71 -8.16 6.11 -3.29
N TYR A 72 -8.86 6.78 -2.38
CA TYR A 72 -9.94 7.66 -2.79
C TYR A 72 -9.32 8.96 -3.31
N ILE A 73 -9.39 9.15 -4.60
CA ILE A 73 -9.04 10.44 -5.22
C ILE A 73 -10.35 11.17 -5.45
N ASN A 74 -10.49 12.35 -4.84
CA ASN A 74 -11.66 13.19 -5.07
C ASN A 74 -11.80 13.43 -6.59
N PRO A 75 -12.95 13.11 -7.20
CA PRO A 75 -13.13 13.26 -8.64
C PRO A 75 -12.87 14.68 -9.16
N MET A 76 -13.08 15.71 -8.34
CA MET A 76 -12.79 17.10 -8.69
C MET A 76 -11.28 17.36 -8.76
N ASP A 77 -10.50 16.81 -7.82
CA ASP A 77 -9.03 16.90 -7.80
C ASP A 77 -8.44 16.10 -8.97
N SER A 78 -9.03 14.95 -9.26
CA SER A 78 -8.74 14.14 -10.44
C SER A 78 -8.98 14.91 -11.74
N PHE A 79 -10.10 15.61 -11.84
CA PHE A 79 -10.43 16.45 -13.00
C PHE A 79 -9.49 17.66 -13.10
N ALA A 80 -9.23 18.34 -11.98
CA ALA A 80 -8.29 19.45 -11.94
C ALA A 80 -6.87 18.97 -12.30
N GLY A 81 -6.38 17.87 -11.70
CA GLY A 81 -5.09 17.27 -12.02
C GLY A 81 -4.96 16.93 -13.51
N SER A 82 -5.99 16.30 -14.09
CA SER A 82 -5.99 15.97 -15.53
C SER A 82 -5.96 17.21 -16.45
N LEU A 83 -6.56 18.32 -16.02
CA LEU A 83 -6.50 19.60 -16.73
C LEU A 83 -5.10 20.23 -16.69
N PHE A 84 -4.34 19.98 -15.61
CA PHE A 84 -2.98 20.48 -15.43
C PHE A 84 -1.91 19.46 -15.85
N GLY A 85 -2.31 18.31 -16.41
CA GLY A 85 -1.41 17.27 -16.91
C GLY A 85 -0.83 16.36 -15.82
N GLU A 86 -1.42 16.33 -14.62
CA GLU A 86 -1.09 15.34 -13.61
C GLU A 86 -1.73 13.99 -13.96
N GLU A 87 -0.92 12.99 -14.27
CA GLU A 87 -1.43 11.62 -14.42
C GLU A 87 -1.77 11.07 -13.02
N ILE A 88 -3.02 10.66 -12.86
CA ILE A 88 -3.42 9.91 -11.65
C ILE A 88 -2.65 8.60 -11.65
N PRO A 89 -1.90 8.28 -10.58
CA PRO A 89 -1.22 7.00 -10.47
C PRO A 89 -2.23 5.86 -10.63
N LYS A 90 -1.99 4.97 -11.59
CA LYS A 90 -2.77 3.75 -11.73
C LYS A 90 -2.43 2.84 -10.58
N GLU A 91 -3.44 2.39 -9.86
CA GLU A 91 -3.30 1.41 -8.79
C GLU A 91 -3.95 0.09 -9.22
N ASN A 92 -3.40 -1.01 -8.73
CA ASN A 92 -3.94 -2.34 -8.96
C ASN A 92 -4.38 -2.91 -7.62
N VAL A 93 -5.68 -3.06 -7.40
CA VAL A 93 -6.18 -3.69 -6.19
C VAL A 93 -5.83 -5.18 -6.24
N LEU A 94 -5.16 -5.67 -5.21
CA LEU A 94 -4.65 -7.04 -5.11
C LEU A 94 -5.75 -8.08 -5.38
N PHE A 95 -6.92 -7.87 -4.80
CA PHE A 95 -8.06 -8.78 -4.91
C PHE A 95 -8.62 -8.79 -6.33
N ASP A 96 -8.70 -7.62 -6.98
CA ASP A 96 -9.13 -7.52 -8.38
C ASP A 96 -8.18 -8.27 -9.33
N VAL A 97 -6.86 -8.22 -9.06
CA VAL A 97 -5.87 -8.97 -9.85
C VAL A 97 -6.08 -10.47 -9.69
N VAL A 98 -6.22 -10.94 -8.45
CA VAL A 98 -6.43 -12.35 -8.14
C VAL A 98 -7.74 -12.86 -8.71
N ASP A 99 -8.84 -12.13 -8.51
CA ASP A 99 -10.18 -12.51 -9.00
C ASP A 99 -10.23 -12.51 -10.53
N THR A 100 -9.54 -11.56 -11.19
CA THR A 100 -9.45 -11.54 -12.66
C THR A 100 -8.75 -12.77 -13.21
N ILE A 101 -7.66 -13.21 -12.58
CA ILE A 101 -6.94 -14.44 -12.97
C ILE A 101 -7.84 -15.67 -12.74
N ARG A 102 -8.54 -15.75 -11.61
CA ARG A 102 -9.46 -16.84 -11.28
C ARG A 102 -10.65 -16.89 -12.22
N TYR A 103 -11.25 -15.74 -12.55
CA TYR A 103 -12.36 -15.66 -13.49
C TYR A 103 -11.92 -16.13 -14.90
N ALA A 104 -10.75 -15.67 -15.36
CA ALA A 104 -10.18 -16.07 -16.64
C ALA A 104 -9.84 -17.58 -16.72
N LYS A 105 -9.56 -18.22 -15.58
CA LYS A 105 -9.34 -19.67 -15.50
C LYS A 105 -10.52 -20.46 -16.05
N ASP A 106 -11.73 -20.03 -15.72
CA ASP A 106 -12.98 -20.71 -16.05
C ASP A 106 -13.65 -20.17 -17.33
N ASP A 107 -13.19 -19.03 -17.87
CA ASP A 107 -13.71 -18.44 -19.11
C ASP A 107 -13.13 -19.15 -20.35
N GLU A 108 -14.01 -19.81 -21.15
CA GLU A 108 -13.63 -20.50 -22.39
C GLU A 108 -13.06 -19.57 -23.46
N LYS A 109 -13.33 -18.26 -23.39
CA LYS A 109 -12.79 -17.28 -24.33
C LYS A 109 -11.31 -17.01 -24.12
N ILE A 110 -10.84 -17.18 -22.88
CA ILE A 110 -9.44 -17.00 -22.52
C ILE A 110 -8.72 -18.36 -22.63
N THR A 111 -7.77 -18.44 -23.55
CA THR A 111 -7.03 -19.68 -23.82
C THR A 111 -5.61 -19.70 -23.26
N GLY A 112 -5.16 -18.61 -22.66
CA GLY A 112 -3.89 -18.52 -21.96
C GLY A 112 -3.68 -17.13 -21.35
N LEU A 113 -2.59 -16.97 -20.61
CA LEU A 113 -2.24 -15.74 -19.93
C LEU A 113 -0.85 -15.26 -20.34
N VAL A 114 -0.70 -13.95 -20.54
CA VAL A 114 0.58 -13.30 -20.86
C VAL A 114 0.91 -12.30 -19.74
N LEU A 115 1.98 -12.55 -19.00
CA LEU A 115 2.53 -11.65 -18.01
C LEU A 115 3.40 -10.59 -18.69
N SER A 116 2.89 -9.36 -18.81
CA SER A 116 3.58 -8.18 -19.34
C SER A 116 3.78 -7.16 -18.25
N LEU A 117 4.75 -7.39 -17.36
CA LEU A 117 4.89 -6.71 -16.06
C LEU A 117 5.85 -5.51 -16.09
N ARG A 118 6.14 -4.95 -17.27
CA ARG A 118 7.14 -3.90 -17.45
C ARG A 118 6.95 -2.71 -16.50
N ASP A 119 5.70 -2.28 -16.34
CA ASP A 119 5.35 -1.05 -15.61
C ASP A 119 4.90 -1.33 -14.16
N MET A 120 5.05 -2.60 -13.71
CA MET A 120 4.82 -2.99 -12.32
C MET A 120 6.06 -2.65 -11.47
N PRO A 121 5.93 -1.81 -10.43
CA PRO A 121 7.01 -1.50 -9.51
C PRO A 121 7.35 -2.69 -8.61
N GLU A 122 8.41 -2.54 -7.80
CA GLU A 122 8.70 -3.49 -6.73
C GLU A 122 7.52 -3.62 -5.77
N THR A 123 7.25 -4.84 -5.34
CA THR A 123 6.08 -5.21 -4.54
C THR A 123 6.47 -6.22 -3.47
N ASN A 124 5.85 -6.15 -2.31
CA ASN A 124 6.11 -7.05 -1.19
C ASN A 124 5.84 -8.52 -1.57
N LEU A 125 6.74 -9.41 -1.14
CA LEU A 125 6.69 -10.84 -1.44
C LEU A 125 5.36 -11.49 -1.03
N THR A 126 4.77 -11.06 0.08
CA THR A 126 3.49 -11.59 0.58
C THR A 126 2.34 -11.38 -0.41
N LYS A 127 2.25 -10.18 -1.03
CA LYS A 127 1.27 -9.89 -2.10
C LYS A 127 1.56 -10.69 -3.35
N LEU A 128 2.83 -10.79 -3.74
CA LEU A 128 3.25 -11.58 -4.91
C LEU A 128 2.90 -13.06 -4.73
N ARG A 129 3.06 -13.63 -3.54
CA ARG A 129 2.70 -15.02 -3.24
C ARG A 129 1.19 -15.27 -3.37
N TYR A 130 0.36 -14.30 -3.01
CA TYR A 130 -1.08 -14.43 -3.17
C TYR A 130 -1.51 -14.35 -4.65
N ILE A 131 -0.88 -13.49 -5.46
CA ILE A 131 -1.07 -13.50 -6.93
C ILE A 131 -0.56 -14.81 -7.53
N ALA A 132 0.60 -15.30 -7.09
CA ALA A 132 1.18 -16.55 -7.56
C ALA A 132 0.29 -17.78 -7.28
N LYS A 133 -0.47 -17.78 -6.17
CA LYS A 133 -1.49 -18.80 -5.89
C LYS A 133 -2.53 -18.81 -7.01
N ALA A 134 -3.05 -17.66 -7.42
CA ALA A 134 -4.02 -17.57 -8.52
C ALA A 134 -3.40 -17.97 -9.87
N LEU A 135 -2.12 -17.66 -10.12
CA LEU A 135 -1.41 -18.14 -11.32
C LEU A 135 -1.31 -19.67 -11.33
N ASN A 136 -1.01 -20.31 -10.20
CA ASN A 136 -1.00 -21.76 -10.08
C ASN A 136 -2.39 -22.38 -10.29
N GLU A 137 -3.44 -21.77 -9.75
CA GLU A 137 -4.83 -22.18 -9.99
C GLU A 137 -5.20 -22.06 -11.47
N PHE A 138 -4.79 -20.97 -12.14
CA PHE A 138 -4.96 -20.79 -13.59
C PHE A 138 -4.21 -21.86 -14.38
N LYS A 139 -2.96 -22.13 -14.04
CA LYS A 139 -2.12 -23.17 -14.68
C LYS A 139 -2.73 -24.57 -14.52
N ALA A 140 -3.34 -24.86 -13.38
CA ALA A 140 -4.02 -26.14 -13.12
C ALA A 140 -5.23 -26.36 -14.04
N SER A 141 -5.81 -25.35 -14.68
CA SER A 141 -6.85 -25.47 -15.71
C SER A 141 -6.33 -26.01 -17.06
N GLY A 142 -4.99 -26.16 -17.21
CA GLY A 142 -4.35 -26.57 -18.45
C GLY A 142 -4.09 -25.44 -19.44
N LYS A 143 -4.42 -24.20 -19.11
CA LYS A 143 -4.16 -23.02 -19.94
C LYS A 143 -2.73 -22.53 -19.71
N PRO A 144 -1.94 -22.24 -20.78
CA PRO A 144 -0.55 -21.84 -20.63
C PRO A 144 -0.38 -20.41 -20.12
N ILE A 145 0.71 -20.19 -19.41
CA ILE A 145 1.17 -18.87 -18.96
C ILE A 145 2.50 -18.54 -19.65
N TYR A 146 2.56 -17.39 -20.32
CA TYR A 146 3.76 -16.84 -20.93
C TYR A 146 4.19 -15.58 -20.20
N ALA A 147 5.47 -15.43 -19.89
CA ALA A 147 6.03 -14.18 -19.39
C ALA A 147 6.86 -13.49 -20.47
N VAL A 148 6.66 -12.20 -20.67
CA VAL A 148 7.32 -11.41 -21.70
C VAL A 148 7.93 -10.15 -21.10
N GLY A 149 9.24 -9.94 -21.31
CA GLY A 149 9.94 -8.78 -20.75
C GLY A 149 11.18 -8.38 -21.55
N ALA A 150 11.46 -7.09 -21.54
CA ALA A 150 12.77 -6.59 -21.98
C ALA A 150 13.80 -6.65 -20.83
N PHE A 151 13.34 -6.49 -19.63
CA PHE A 151 14.09 -6.58 -18.39
C PHE A 151 13.14 -7.00 -17.28
N TYR A 152 13.64 -7.77 -16.32
CA TYR A 152 12.87 -8.15 -15.15
C TYR A 152 13.55 -7.64 -13.87
N ASN A 153 12.85 -6.83 -13.09
CA ASN A 153 13.21 -6.59 -11.69
C ASN A 153 12.84 -7.81 -10.83
N GLN A 154 13.16 -7.79 -9.55
CA GLN A 154 12.96 -8.92 -8.65
C GLN A 154 11.48 -9.32 -8.51
N SER A 155 10.57 -8.37 -8.32
CA SER A 155 9.13 -8.64 -8.20
C SER A 155 8.50 -9.13 -9.50
N GLN A 156 8.90 -8.56 -10.63
CA GLN A 156 8.46 -8.99 -11.96
C GLN A 156 8.95 -10.41 -12.26
N TYR A 157 10.21 -10.71 -11.93
CA TYR A 157 10.77 -12.02 -12.14
C TYR A 157 10.12 -13.07 -11.25
N TYR A 158 9.78 -12.71 -10.00
CA TYR A 158 9.05 -13.63 -9.12
C TYR A 158 7.78 -14.14 -9.78
N LEU A 159 6.90 -13.25 -10.26
CA LEU A 159 5.68 -13.66 -10.98
C LEU A 159 5.99 -14.37 -12.31
N ALA A 160 6.99 -13.89 -13.07
CA ALA A 160 7.41 -14.52 -14.31
C ALA A 160 7.88 -15.97 -14.11
N SER A 161 8.46 -16.30 -12.94
CA SER A 161 8.95 -17.65 -12.63
C SER A 161 7.82 -18.71 -12.63
N TYR A 162 6.57 -18.29 -12.47
CA TYR A 162 5.40 -19.18 -12.53
C TYR A 162 4.92 -19.47 -13.96
N ALA A 163 5.45 -18.76 -14.98
CA ALA A 163 5.11 -19.01 -16.37
C ALA A 163 5.64 -20.35 -16.88
N ASP A 164 4.95 -20.92 -17.88
CA ASP A 164 5.41 -22.11 -18.59
C ASP A 164 6.59 -21.80 -19.52
N LYS A 165 6.65 -20.54 -20.00
CA LYS A 165 7.76 -20.06 -20.80
C LYS A 165 8.02 -18.57 -20.55
N ILE A 166 9.28 -18.23 -20.31
CA ILE A 166 9.74 -16.87 -20.05
C ILE A 166 10.57 -16.39 -21.25
N TYR A 167 10.11 -15.32 -21.89
CA TYR A 167 10.82 -14.63 -22.96
C TYR A 167 11.54 -13.40 -22.42
N LEU A 168 12.76 -13.20 -22.88
CA LEU A 168 13.57 -12.02 -22.58
C LEU A 168 14.04 -11.37 -23.88
N ALA A 169 14.11 -10.04 -23.94
CA ALA A 169 14.73 -9.35 -25.07
C ALA A 169 16.24 -9.67 -25.15
N PRO A 170 16.82 -9.73 -26.37
CA PRO A 170 18.25 -10.04 -26.55
C PRO A 170 19.22 -9.10 -25.81
N ASP A 171 18.83 -7.83 -25.64
CA ASP A 171 19.61 -6.82 -24.90
C ASP A 171 19.09 -6.62 -23.46
N GLY A 172 18.34 -7.61 -22.95
CA GLY A 172 17.69 -7.55 -21.64
C GLY A 172 18.50 -8.16 -20.50
N GLY A 173 17.82 -8.42 -19.40
CA GLY A 173 18.42 -9.07 -18.24
C GLY A 173 17.43 -9.34 -17.12
N VAL A 174 17.82 -10.22 -16.20
CA VAL A 174 17.13 -10.45 -14.94
C VAL A 174 18.02 -9.89 -13.83
N MET A 175 17.47 -8.99 -13.00
CA MET A 175 18.20 -8.36 -11.90
C MET A 175 17.59 -8.78 -10.56
N LEU A 176 18.31 -9.62 -9.83
CA LEU A 176 17.96 -10.06 -8.47
C LEU A 176 18.94 -9.42 -7.49
N LYS A 177 18.42 -8.50 -6.67
CA LYS A 177 19.25 -7.71 -5.73
C LYS A 177 19.24 -8.27 -4.30
N GLY A 178 18.32 -9.20 -4.02
CA GLY A 178 18.00 -9.60 -2.66
C GLY A 178 17.11 -8.56 -1.95
N TYR A 179 16.82 -8.81 -0.69
CA TYR A 179 16.09 -7.87 0.16
C TYR A 179 17.05 -7.12 1.06
N SER A 180 16.78 -5.85 1.30
CA SER A 180 17.60 -5.00 2.14
C SER A 180 16.76 -4.06 3.02
N ALA A 181 17.37 -3.51 4.06
CA ALA A 181 16.79 -2.50 4.95
C ALA A 181 17.87 -1.44 5.22
N PHE A 182 17.92 -0.43 4.37
CA PHE A 182 18.80 0.72 4.52
C PHE A 182 17.99 1.97 4.83
N ASN A 183 18.36 2.70 5.88
CA ASN A 183 17.68 3.91 6.31
C ASN A 183 18.65 5.08 6.36
N LEU A 184 18.14 6.29 6.17
CA LEU A 184 18.90 7.52 6.42
C LEU A 184 18.90 7.82 7.92
N TYR A 185 20.02 8.33 8.43
CA TYR A 185 20.23 8.71 9.83
C TYR A 185 20.54 10.20 9.91
N TYR A 186 19.87 10.92 10.78
CA TYR A 186 19.84 12.39 10.78
C TYR A 186 20.41 13.00 12.05
N LYS A 187 20.90 12.22 13.03
CA LYS A 187 21.42 12.73 14.30
C LYS A 187 22.42 13.86 14.10
N THR A 188 23.49 13.62 13.34
CA THR A 188 24.52 14.65 13.10
C THR A 188 23.97 15.86 12.33
N LEU A 189 22.99 15.68 11.43
CA LEU A 189 22.33 16.81 10.76
C LEU A 189 21.53 17.64 11.76
N LEU A 190 20.72 17.01 12.61
CA LEU A 190 19.91 17.67 13.63
C LEU A 190 20.79 18.43 14.63
N GLU A 191 21.92 17.84 15.05
CA GLU A 191 22.91 18.50 15.91
C GLU A 191 23.50 19.75 15.24
N LYS A 192 23.85 19.69 13.93
CA LYS A 192 24.36 20.84 13.18
C LYS A 192 23.33 21.95 13.00
N LEU A 193 22.07 21.61 12.98
CA LEU A 193 20.95 22.56 12.89
C LEU A 193 20.49 23.06 14.28
N ASP A 194 21.19 22.67 15.36
CA ASP A 194 20.84 22.99 16.75
C ASP A 194 19.40 22.56 17.12
N VAL A 195 18.93 21.45 16.51
CA VAL A 195 17.66 20.81 16.84
C VAL A 195 17.88 19.81 17.97
N THR A 196 17.13 19.95 19.05
CA THR A 196 17.16 19.00 20.17
C THR A 196 16.09 17.93 19.98
N THR A 197 16.50 16.65 20.00
CA THR A 197 15.56 15.52 19.91
C THR A 197 15.43 14.83 21.26
N HIS A 198 14.24 14.84 21.82
CA HIS A 198 13.89 14.12 23.05
C HIS A 198 13.24 12.80 22.68
N VAL A 199 13.82 11.68 23.11
CA VAL A 199 13.32 10.35 22.80
C VAL A 199 12.99 9.61 24.08
N PHE A 200 11.78 9.08 24.13
CA PHE A 200 11.26 8.24 25.19
C PHE A 200 10.87 6.89 24.58
N ARG A 201 11.41 5.79 25.06
CA ARG A 201 11.10 4.47 24.51
C ARG A 201 11.20 3.35 25.53
N VAL A 202 10.49 2.25 25.26
CA VAL A 202 10.72 0.94 25.86
C VAL A 202 10.86 -0.10 24.74
N GLY A 203 11.86 -0.95 24.87
CA GLY A 203 12.15 -2.02 23.93
C GLY A 203 13.52 -1.88 23.27
N THR A 204 14.35 -2.91 23.46
CA THR A 204 15.73 -2.96 22.91
C THR A 204 15.76 -2.93 21.40
N TYR A 205 14.76 -3.55 20.74
CA TYR A 205 14.63 -3.65 19.28
C TYR A 205 13.72 -2.58 18.68
N LYS A 206 13.18 -1.64 19.49
CA LYS A 206 12.35 -0.54 18.97
C LYS A 206 13.22 0.51 18.30
N SER A 207 13.59 0.24 17.07
CA SER A 207 14.57 0.98 16.26
C SER A 207 13.99 2.14 15.46
N ALA A 208 12.67 2.36 15.48
CA ALA A 208 12.01 3.44 14.76
C ALA A 208 12.58 4.84 15.05
N ILE A 209 13.14 5.05 16.24
CA ILE A 209 13.71 6.34 16.64
C ILE A 209 15.21 6.46 16.35
N GLU A 210 15.88 5.40 15.94
CA GLU A 210 17.34 5.41 15.72
C GLU A 210 17.79 6.46 14.70
N PRO A 211 17.07 6.72 13.58
CA PRO A 211 17.41 7.77 12.64
C PRO A 211 17.60 9.17 13.25
N PHE A 212 16.93 9.45 14.37
CA PHE A 212 16.98 10.76 15.02
C PHE A 212 18.06 10.88 16.12
N VAL A 213 18.59 9.74 16.62
CA VAL A 213 19.50 9.70 17.77
C VAL A 213 20.82 8.97 17.50
N ARG A 214 21.00 8.42 16.32
CA ARG A 214 22.20 7.70 15.88
C ARG A 214 22.54 8.07 14.44
N ASP A 215 23.77 7.78 14.03
CA ASP A 215 24.23 7.90 12.64
C ASP A 215 24.39 6.50 11.98
N ASP A 216 23.95 5.44 12.67
CA ASP A 216 24.05 4.05 12.20
C ASP A 216 22.93 3.17 12.80
N MET A 217 22.72 2.00 12.23
CA MET A 217 21.83 0.98 12.79
C MET A 217 22.49 0.30 14.00
N SER A 218 21.73 0.18 15.10
CA SER A 218 22.21 -0.52 16.30
C SER A 218 22.46 -2.01 16.07
N PRO A 219 23.30 -2.67 16.88
CA PRO A 219 23.51 -4.13 16.79
C PRO A 219 22.21 -4.93 16.93
N ALA A 220 21.31 -4.52 17.83
CA ALA A 220 20.02 -5.17 18.03
C ALA A 220 19.10 -5.02 16.81
N ALA A 221 19.05 -3.82 16.21
CA ALA A 221 18.30 -3.59 14.98
C ALA A 221 18.88 -4.41 13.81
N LYS A 222 20.21 -4.46 13.67
CA LYS A 222 20.88 -5.30 12.66
C LYS A 222 20.55 -6.78 12.82
N GLU A 223 20.61 -7.30 14.05
CA GLU A 223 20.27 -8.69 14.35
C GLU A 223 18.83 -9.01 13.93
N SER A 224 17.87 -8.18 14.36
CA SER A 224 16.46 -8.35 14.04
C SER A 224 16.22 -8.27 12.52
N ALA A 225 16.75 -7.24 11.85
CA ALA A 225 16.60 -7.06 10.41
C ALA A 225 17.24 -8.21 9.60
N THR A 226 18.43 -8.65 9.96
CA THR A 226 19.10 -9.78 9.30
C THR A 226 18.24 -11.05 9.36
N ARG A 227 17.59 -11.32 10.52
CA ARG A 227 16.76 -12.51 10.68
C ARG A 227 15.58 -12.52 9.69
N TRP A 228 14.73 -11.50 9.70
CA TRP A 228 13.55 -11.50 8.84
C TRP A 228 13.90 -11.31 7.36
N LEU A 229 14.94 -10.51 7.02
CA LEU A 229 15.43 -10.40 5.62
C LEU A 229 15.91 -11.74 5.08
N THR A 230 16.66 -12.51 5.87
CA THR A 230 17.13 -13.84 5.46
C THR A 230 15.96 -14.81 5.24
N GLN A 231 14.92 -14.75 6.08
CA GLN A 231 13.72 -15.57 5.92
C GLN A 231 12.91 -15.19 4.68
N LEU A 232 12.71 -13.88 4.43
CA LEU A 232 12.03 -13.42 3.22
C LEU A 232 12.80 -13.80 1.94
N TRP A 233 14.12 -13.59 1.96
CA TRP A 233 14.96 -13.96 0.83
C TRP A 233 14.99 -15.48 0.60
N GLY A 234 15.07 -16.26 1.66
CA GLY A 234 14.96 -17.72 1.58
C GLY A 234 13.65 -18.16 0.93
N ALA A 235 12.51 -17.59 1.35
CA ALA A 235 11.21 -17.92 0.76
C ALA A 235 11.14 -17.54 -0.74
N PHE A 236 11.69 -16.38 -1.13
CA PHE A 236 11.79 -15.99 -2.54
C PHE A 236 12.64 -16.98 -3.35
N VAL A 237 13.82 -17.33 -2.84
CA VAL A 237 14.76 -18.24 -3.50
C VAL A 237 14.13 -19.62 -3.65
N ASP A 238 13.49 -20.15 -2.60
CA ASP A 238 12.86 -21.46 -2.63
C ASP A 238 11.70 -21.50 -3.64
N ASP A 239 10.82 -20.51 -3.65
CA ASP A 239 9.70 -20.43 -4.59
C ASP A 239 10.20 -20.37 -6.05
N VAL A 240 11.16 -19.49 -6.36
CA VAL A 240 11.71 -19.32 -7.71
C VAL A 240 12.50 -20.56 -8.15
N ALA A 241 13.34 -21.11 -7.28
CA ALA A 241 14.14 -22.30 -7.59
C ALA A 241 13.25 -23.52 -7.91
N ASN A 242 12.16 -23.70 -7.14
CA ASN A 242 11.16 -24.74 -7.38
C ASN A 242 10.44 -24.55 -8.72
N ASN A 243 10.01 -23.33 -9.03
CA ASN A 243 9.32 -23.02 -10.28
C ASN A 243 10.22 -23.22 -11.50
N ARG A 244 11.47 -22.78 -11.42
CA ARG A 244 12.45 -22.87 -12.52
C ARG A 244 13.20 -24.20 -12.54
N LYS A 245 13.07 -25.04 -11.52
CA LYS A 245 13.79 -26.32 -11.35
C LYS A 245 15.30 -26.13 -11.41
N ILE A 246 15.82 -25.10 -10.77
CA ILE A 246 17.25 -24.77 -10.67
C ILE A 246 17.74 -24.92 -9.23
N ASP A 247 19.06 -25.01 -9.05
CA ASP A 247 19.66 -25.03 -7.71
C ASP A 247 19.43 -23.66 -7.03
N PRO A 248 18.88 -23.60 -5.80
CA PRO A 248 18.73 -22.38 -5.03
C PRO A 248 19.99 -21.51 -4.95
N LYS A 249 21.17 -22.12 -4.96
CA LYS A 249 22.47 -21.40 -4.99
C LYS A 249 22.66 -20.53 -6.22
N THR A 250 22.04 -20.88 -7.34
CA THR A 250 22.07 -20.08 -8.57
C THR A 250 21.50 -18.67 -8.35
N LEU A 251 20.53 -18.53 -7.44
CA LEU A 251 19.86 -17.28 -7.13
C LEU A 251 20.55 -16.47 -6.03
N ASN A 252 21.56 -17.06 -5.38
CA ASN A 252 22.29 -16.44 -4.28
C ASN A 252 23.82 -16.56 -4.42
N PRO A 253 24.40 -16.14 -5.57
CA PRO A 253 25.84 -16.20 -5.77
C PRO A 253 26.56 -15.17 -4.89
N SER A 254 27.80 -15.46 -4.51
CA SER A 254 28.71 -14.43 -4.03
C SER A 254 29.03 -13.43 -5.14
N MET A 255 29.52 -12.24 -4.78
CA MET A 255 29.92 -11.25 -5.79
C MET A 255 31.00 -11.79 -6.72
N GLU A 256 31.95 -12.59 -6.22
CA GLU A 256 33.01 -13.22 -6.99
C GLU A 256 32.45 -14.23 -8.00
N GLU A 257 31.51 -15.08 -7.56
CA GLU A 257 30.82 -16.04 -8.44
C GLU A 257 30.02 -15.32 -9.52
N PHE A 258 29.24 -14.29 -9.16
CA PHE A 258 28.47 -13.48 -10.11
C PHE A 258 29.38 -12.86 -11.18
N LEU A 259 30.47 -12.21 -10.77
CA LEU A 259 31.44 -11.62 -11.70
C LEU A 259 32.11 -12.66 -12.60
N SER A 260 32.44 -13.83 -12.07
CA SER A 260 32.99 -14.95 -12.86
C SER A 260 32.00 -15.44 -13.90
N GLN A 261 30.72 -15.63 -13.51
CA GLN A 261 29.65 -16.04 -14.41
C GLN A 261 29.40 -14.99 -15.51
N LEU A 262 29.32 -13.71 -15.13
CA LEU A 262 29.12 -12.60 -16.06
C LEU A 262 30.29 -12.47 -17.06
N LYS A 263 31.53 -12.64 -16.60
CA LYS A 263 32.71 -12.65 -17.46
C LYS A 263 32.68 -13.82 -18.47
N SER A 264 32.13 -14.99 -18.10
CA SER A 264 32.02 -16.15 -18.98
C SER A 264 31.09 -15.96 -20.18
N VAL A 265 30.24 -14.91 -20.14
CA VAL A 265 29.35 -14.50 -21.22
C VAL A 265 29.68 -13.09 -21.74
N ASN A 266 30.93 -12.64 -21.54
CA ASN A 266 31.44 -11.34 -21.98
C ASN A 266 30.61 -10.11 -21.50
N GLY A 267 29.95 -10.19 -20.32
CA GLY A 267 29.15 -9.13 -19.76
C GLY A 267 27.69 -9.11 -20.24
N ASP A 268 27.26 -10.06 -21.04
CA ASP A 268 25.91 -10.16 -21.57
C ASP A 268 24.94 -10.76 -20.53
N LEU A 269 24.07 -9.91 -19.95
CA LEU A 269 23.09 -10.33 -18.94
C LEU A 269 21.97 -11.21 -19.51
N ALA A 270 21.61 -11.06 -20.78
CA ALA A 270 20.59 -11.91 -21.41
C ALA A 270 21.14 -13.32 -21.63
N ALA A 271 22.37 -13.42 -22.16
CA ALA A 271 23.06 -14.70 -22.27
C ALA A 271 23.30 -15.35 -20.89
N LEU A 272 23.61 -14.58 -19.86
CA LEU A 272 23.74 -15.10 -18.50
C LEU A 272 22.40 -15.65 -17.99
N SER A 273 21.29 -14.94 -18.24
CA SER A 273 19.95 -15.35 -17.80
C SER A 273 19.53 -16.70 -18.42
N ILE A 274 19.83 -16.92 -19.72
CA ILE A 274 19.65 -18.21 -20.38
C ILE A 274 20.55 -19.28 -19.75
N LYS A 275 21.84 -18.99 -19.59
CA LYS A 275 22.83 -19.93 -19.04
C LYS A 275 22.47 -20.40 -17.64
N LEU A 276 21.91 -19.54 -16.81
CA LEU A 276 21.48 -19.84 -15.45
C LEU A 276 20.08 -20.49 -15.38
N GLY A 277 19.38 -20.65 -16.51
CA GLY A 277 18.02 -21.21 -16.54
C GLY A 277 16.95 -20.26 -16.00
N LEU A 278 17.27 -18.96 -15.87
CA LEU A 278 16.32 -17.97 -15.41
C LEU A 278 15.24 -17.66 -16.44
N VAL A 279 15.57 -17.72 -17.73
CA VAL A 279 14.65 -17.50 -18.85
C VAL A 279 14.81 -18.62 -19.88
N ASP A 280 13.79 -18.82 -20.72
CA ASP A 280 13.72 -19.95 -21.63
C ASP A 280 14.14 -19.60 -23.07
N GLU A 281 13.89 -18.34 -23.49
CA GLU A 281 14.19 -17.91 -24.85
C GLU A 281 14.48 -16.41 -24.93
N LEU A 282 15.47 -16.05 -25.77
CA LEU A 282 15.68 -14.67 -26.17
C LEU A 282 14.90 -14.39 -27.45
N ALA A 283 14.01 -13.39 -27.42
CA ALA A 283 13.18 -13.05 -28.56
C ALA A 283 13.05 -11.53 -28.73
N THR A 284 13.21 -11.07 -29.96
CA THR A 284 12.84 -9.71 -30.34
C THR A 284 11.32 -9.52 -30.25
N ARG A 285 10.85 -8.27 -30.19
CA ARG A 285 9.40 -8.00 -30.14
C ARG A 285 8.64 -8.60 -31.32
N GLN A 286 9.24 -8.62 -32.52
CA GLN A 286 8.64 -9.20 -33.72
C GLN A 286 8.54 -10.73 -33.63
N GLN A 287 9.61 -11.39 -33.22
CA GLN A 287 9.62 -12.86 -33.01
C GLN A 287 8.60 -13.25 -31.94
N LEU A 288 8.57 -12.52 -30.82
CA LEU A 288 7.61 -12.75 -29.74
C LEU A 288 6.16 -12.64 -30.23
N ARG A 289 5.82 -11.55 -30.96
CA ARG A 289 4.47 -11.36 -31.52
C ARG A 289 4.09 -12.49 -32.47
N ALA A 290 4.98 -12.91 -33.33
CA ALA A 290 4.74 -14.03 -34.24
C ALA A 290 4.46 -15.33 -33.46
N GLN A 291 5.26 -15.66 -32.45
CA GLN A 291 5.05 -16.85 -31.63
C GLN A 291 3.73 -16.81 -30.84
N LEU A 292 3.36 -15.64 -30.28
CA LEU A 292 2.09 -15.49 -29.57
C LEU A 292 0.90 -15.52 -30.54
N ALA A 293 1.04 -15.01 -31.76
CA ALA A 293 0.02 -15.11 -32.80
C ALA A 293 -0.25 -16.56 -33.24
N GLU A 294 0.77 -17.43 -33.26
CA GLU A 294 0.58 -18.86 -33.49
C GLU A 294 -0.25 -19.52 -32.37
N LYS A 295 -0.14 -19.02 -31.11
CA LYS A 295 -0.83 -19.60 -29.94
C LYS A 295 -2.26 -19.08 -29.79
N PHE A 296 -2.45 -17.77 -29.99
CA PHE A 296 -3.71 -17.07 -29.68
C PHE A 296 -4.47 -16.58 -30.91
N GLY A 297 -3.90 -16.78 -32.11
CA GLY A 297 -4.42 -16.24 -33.36
C GLY A 297 -3.91 -14.82 -33.65
N ALA A 298 -3.74 -14.50 -34.93
CA ALA A 298 -3.32 -13.17 -35.36
C ALA A 298 -4.45 -12.16 -35.18
N SER A 299 -4.10 -10.93 -34.83
CA SER A 299 -5.00 -9.79 -34.72
C SER A 299 -4.38 -8.59 -35.43
N GLY A 300 -5.01 -8.13 -36.53
CA GLY A 300 -4.49 -7.04 -37.36
C GLY A 300 -3.08 -7.29 -37.89
N ASP A 301 -2.38 -6.21 -38.22
CA ASP A 301 -1.00 -6.27 -38.70
C ASP A 301 -0.04 -6.39 -37.51
N ASP A 302 0.72 -7.46 -37.45
CA ASP A 302 1.77 -7.74 -36.47
C ASP A 302 1.33 -7.86 -34.99
N SER A 303 0.11 -8.34 -34.67
CA SER A 303 -0.33 -8.55 -33.30
C SER A 303 -0.99 -9.91 -33.12
N TYR A 304 -1.31 -10.27 -31.87
CA TYR A 304 -2.05 -11.48 -31.51
C TYR A 304 -3.35 -11.11 -30.77
N LYS A 305 -4.33 -12.00 -30.80
CA LYS A 305 -5.61 -11.79 -30.11
C LYS A 305 -5.39 -11.78 -28.60
N ALA A 306 -5.72 -10.65 -27.98
CA ALA A 306 -5.50 -10.43 -26.57
C ALA A 306 -6.48 -9.41 -26.02
N ILE A 307 -6.76 -9.51 -24.75
CA ILE A 307 -7.49 -8.50 -23.99
C ILE A 307 -6.63 -8.08 -22.80
N SER A 308 -6.56 -6.76 -22.53
CA SER A 308 -5.82 -6.25 -21.38
C SER A 308 -6.50 -6.62 -20.06
N TYR A 309 -5.75 -6.68 -18.97
CA TYR A 309 -6.29 -6.87 -17.61
C TYR A 309 -7.41 -5.86 -17.31
N TYR A 310 -7.20 -4.59 -17.61
CA TYR A 310 -8.15 -3.52 -17.31
C TYR A 310 -9.47 -3.66 -18.08
N ASP A 311 -9.39 -3.98 -19.39
CA ASP A 311 -10.56 -4.17 -20.22
C ASP A 311 -11.32 -5.44 -19.84
N TYR A 312 -10.58 -6.51 -19.54
CA TYR A 312 -11.18 -7.78 -19.13
C TYR A 312 -11.89 -7.66 -17.77
N ARG A 313 -11.25 -7.01 -16.78
CA ARG A 313 -11.84 -6.72 -15.47
C ARG A 313 -13.16 -5.95 -15.61
N ALA A 314 -13.24 -5.00 -16.55
CA ALA A 314 -14.46 -4.24 -16.83
C ALA A 314 -15.61 -5.10 -17.39
N THR A 315 -15.33 -6.29 -17.95
CA THR A 315 -16.37 -7.23 -18.44
C THR A 315 -16.90 -8.16 -17.35
N MET A 316 -16.19 -8.27 -16.22
CA MET A 316 -16.59 -9.16 -15.13
C MET A 316 -17.86 -8.65 -14.45
N ARG A 317 -18.71 -9.58 -14.04
CA ARG A 317 -19.89 -9.30 -13.24
C ARG A 317 -19.68 -9.91 -11.87
N ASP A 318 -19.94 -9.14 -10.83
CA ASP A 318 -19.94 -9.66 -9.48
C ASP A 318 -21.14 -10.61 -9.30
N ASN A 319 -20.87 -11.83 -8.86
CA ASN A 319 -21.88 -12.82 -8.53
C ASN A 319 -22.37 -12.52 -7.10
N PHE A 320 -23.33 -11.62 -6.98
CA PHE A 320 -23.95 -11.29 -5.70
C PHE A 320 -25.25 -12.07 -5.51
N ASP A 321 -25.32 -12.90 -4.49
CA ASP A 321 -26.55 -13.60 -4.10
C ASP A 321 -27.33 -12.77 -3.07
N VAL A 322 -28.47 -12.22 -3.48
CA VAL A 322 -29.30 -11.34 -2.64
C VAL A 322 -29.80 -12.04 -1.37
N ASN A 323 -29.87 -13.38 -1.39
CA ASN A 323 -30.40 -14.19 -0.29
C ASN A 323 -29.30 -14.73 0.64
N ALA A 324 -28.04 -14.65 0.26
CA ALA A 324 -26.94 -15.09 1.10
C ALA A 324 -26.62 -14.05 2.20
N ASP A 325 -26.15 -14.55 3.33
CA ASP A 325 -25.57 -13.73 4.39
C ASP A 325 -24.19 -13.18 3.94
N ASP A 326 -23.70 -12.14 4.61
CA ASP A 326 -22.49 -11.46 4.24
C ASP A 326 -21.35 -11.73 5.23
N ILE A 327 -20.13 -11.89 4.70
CA ILE A 327 -18.88 -11.72 5.46
C ILE A 327 -18.34 -10.33 5.12
N ALA A 328 -18.28 -9.46 6.12
CA ALA A 328 -17.78 -8.11 5.95
C ALA A 328 -16.25 -8.10 5.90
N ILE A 329 -15.70 -7.38 4.92
CA ILE A 329 -14.25 -7.15 4.78
C ILE A 329 -13.98 -5.69 5.14
N VAL A 330 -13.20 -5.47 6.19
CA VAL A 330 -12.72 -4.14 6.60
C VAL A 330 -11.22 -4.07 6.36
N VAL A 331 -10.78 -3.08 5.59
CA VAL A 331 -9.36 -2.91 5.24
C VAL A 331 -8.73 -1.84 6.13
N ALA A 332 -7.60 -2.18 6.78
CA ALA A 332 -6.75 -1.30 7.55
C ALA A 332 -5.36 -1.25 6.89
N SER A 333 -5.21 -0.41 5.85
CA SER A 333 -3.99 -0.29 5.06
C SER A 333 -3.35 1.09 5.21
N GLY A 334 -2.08 1.14 5.59
CA GLY A 334 -1.30 2.37 5.79
C GLY A 334 -1.01 2.69 7.25
N THR A 335 -0.48 3.89 7.50
CA THR A 335 -0.14 4.38 8.85
C THR A 335 -1.39 4.63 9.69
N ILE A 336 -1.38 4.19 10.95
CA ILE A 336 -2.48 4.44 11.89
C ILE A 336 -2.39 5.85 12.44
N MET A 337 -3.43 6.65 12.22
CA MET A 337 -3.53 8.05 12.66
C MET A 337 -4.79 8.29 13.48
N ASP A 338 -4.76 9.29 14.34
CA ASP A 338 -5.93 9.69 15.15
C ASP A 338 -7.00 10.35 14.29
N GLY A 339 -8.27 10.16 14.69
CA GLY A 339 -9.43 10.75 14.05
C GLY A 339 -9.88 10.07 12.76
N GLN A 340 -10.61 10.83 11.94
CA GLN A 340 -11.03 10.39 10.60
C GLN A 340 -9.92 10.66 9.60
N GLN A 341 -9.60 9.66 8.79
CA GLN A 341 -8.53 9.73 7.78
C GLN A 341 -9.00 9.15 6.44
N PRO A 342 -8.47 9.65 5.31
CA PRO A 342 -8.80 9.12 3.99
C PRO A 342 -8.19 7.73 3.78
N ARG A 343 -8.65 7.02 2.75
CA ARG A 343 -8.07 5.74 2.30
C ARG A 343 -6.58 5.89 1.99
N GLY A 344 -5.81 4.84 2.26
CA GLY A 344 -4.35 4.87 2.23
C GLY A 344 -3.74 5.23 3.58
N THR A 345 -4.58 5.62 4.55
CA THR A 345 -4.26 5.87 5.95
C THR A 345 -5.30 5.18 6.83
N VAL A 346 -4.89 4.65 7.97
CA VAL A 346 -5.79 3.97 8.91
C VAL A 346 -6.24 4.99 9.97
N GLY A 347 -7.41 5.61 9.75
CA GLY A 347 -8.00 6.51 10.74
C GLY A 347 -8.60 5.73 11.91
N GLY A 348 -8.28 6.13 13.15
CA GLY A 348 -8.85 5.50 14.35
C GLY A 348 -10.38 5.50 14.32
N ASP A 349 -10.98 6.66 14.08
CA ASP A 349 -12.43 6.81 14.00
C ASP A 349 -13.02 6.21 12.72
N THR A 350 -12.30 6.31 11.60
CA THR A 350 -12.72 5.75 10.31
C THR A 350 -12.90 4.24 10.42
N VAL A 351 -11.83 3.50 10.76
CA VAL A 351 -11.85 2.03 10.81
C VAL A 351 -12.76 1.52 11.93
N ALA A 352 -12.76 2.17 13.11
CA ALA A 352 -13.72 1.85 14.17
C ALA A 352 -15.18 2.05 13.70
N GLY A 353 -15.45 3.09 12.91
CA GLY A 353 -16.76 3.33 12.29
C GLY A 353 -17.19 2.20 11.36
N LEU A 354 -16.29 1.74 10.47
CA LEU A 354 -16.54 0.62 9.54
C LEU A 354 -16.79 -0.69 10.29
N LEU A 355 -15.99 -1.00 11.32
CA LEU A 355 -16.20 -2.18 12.17
C LEU A 355 -17.55 -2.12 12.91
N ARG A 356 -17.94 -0.94 13.42
CA ARG A 356 -19.24 -0.71 14.05
C ARG A 356 -20.40 -0.86 13.07
N GLN A 357 -20.24 -0.39 11.84
CA GLN A 357 -21.21 -0.60 10.76
C GLN A 357 -21.41 -2.10 10.52
N ALA A 358 -20.35 -2.87 10.33
CA ALA A 358 -20.39 -4.31 10.16
C ALA A 358 -21.02 -5.03 11.37
N ARG A 359 -20.72 -4.56 12.60
CA ARG A 359 -21.32 -5.10 13.83
C ARG A 359 -22.83 -4.92 13.89
N ASN A 360 -23.34 -3.77 13.45
CA ASN A 360 -24.75 -3.41 13.54
C ASN A 360 -25.60 -3.88 12.35
N ASP A 361 -24.98 -4.38 11.29
CA ASP A 361 -25.68 -4.92 10.12
C ASP A 361 -26.09 -6.37 10.38
N ASP A 362 -27.40 -6.64 10.41
CA ASP A 362 -27.94 -7.98 10.66
C ASP A 362 -27.60 -9.00 9.56
N LYS A 363 -27.29 -8.53 8.34
CA LYS A 363 -26.89 -9.38 7.22
C LYS A 363 -25.46 -9.88 7.35
N VAL A 364 -24.60 -9.10 8.02
CA VAL A 364 -23.22 -9.47 8.31
C VAL A 364 -23.17 -10.49 9.45
N LYS A 365 -22.62 -11.68 9.19
CA LYS A 365 -22.49 -12.76 10.18
C LYS A 365 -21.07 -12.96 10.69
N ALA A 366 -20.07 -12.52 9.94
CA ALA A 366 -18.67 -12.53 10.35
C ALA A 366 -17.92 -11.34 9.76
N VAL A 367 -16.76 -11.01 10.33
CA VAL A 367 -15.90 -9.92 9.85
C VAL A 367 -14.49 -10.44 9.60
N VAL A 368 -13.90 -10.06 8.49
CA VAL A 368 -12.47 -10.19 8.23
C VAL A 368 -11.84 -8.79 8.28
N LEU A 369 -10.94 -8.57 9.24
CA LEU A 369 -10.13 -7.36 9.29
C LEU A 369 -8.82 -7.62 8.54
N ARG A 370 -8.70 -7.01 7.35
CA ARG A 370 -7.49 -7.09 6.53
C ARG A 370 -6.51 -6.00 6.93
N VAL A 371 -5.31 -6.38 7.41
CA VAL A 371 -4.32 -5.46 7.97
C VAL A 371 -3.05 -5.44 7.12
N ASP A 372 -2.67 -4.25 6.63
CA ASP A 372 -1.39 -3.97 5.94
C ASP A 372 -0.81 -2.65 6.49
N SER A 373 -0.35 -2.67 7.75
CA SER A 373 -0.01 -1.46 8.49
C SER A 373 1.28 -1.59 9.32
N PRO A 374 2.20 -0.59 9.26
CA PRO A 374 3.36 -0.49 10.13
C PRO A 374 3.01 -0.07 11.58
N GLY A 375 1.74 0.25 11.83
CA GLY A 375 1.29 0.87 13.07
C GLY A 375 1.19 2.38 12.96
N GLY A 376 1.27 3.08 14.09
CA GLY A 376 1.13 4.54 14.17
C GLY A 376 0.76 5.02 15.57
N SER A 377 -0.28 5.87 15.68
CA SER A 377 -0.83 6.35 16.93
C SER A 377 -1.27 5.19 17.84
N ALA A 378 -0.75 5.15 19.06
CA ALA A 378 -1.16 4.16 20.06
C ALA A 378 -2.62 4.39 20.50
N PHE A 379 -3.06 5.65 20.55
CA PHE A 379 -4.44 6.00 20.91
C PHE A 379 -5.43 5.51 19.83
N ALA A 380 -5.18 5.82 18.57
CA ALA A 380 -6.00 5.36 17.45
C ALA A 380 -6.04 3.82 17.34
N SER A 381 -4.90 3.16 17.57
CA SER A 381 -4.83 1.70 17.62
C SER A 381 -5.74 1.11 18.70
N GLU A 382 -5.82 1.75 19.87
CA GLU A 382 -6.72 1.32 20.95
C GLU A 382 -8.20 1.59 20.61
N VAL A 383 -8.52 2.69 19.92
CA VAL A 383 -9.89 2.99 19.44
C VAL A 383 -10.38 1.87 18.53
N ILE A 384 -9.57 1.47 17.57
CA ILE A 384 -9.89 0.36 16.65
C ILE A 384 -9.99 -0.96 17.40
N ARG A 385 -9.01 -1.30 18.26
CA ARG A 385 -9.03 -2.55 19.05
C ARG A 385 -10.30 -2.69 19.90
N ASN A 386 -10.81 -1.59 20.46
CA ASN A 386 -12.03 -1.61 21.25
C ASN A 386 -13.26 -2.01 20.41
N GLU A 387 -13.34 -1.61 19.12
CA GLU A 387 -14.42 -2.09 18.24
C GLU A 387 -14.20 -3.54 17.79
N VAL A 388 -12.96 -4.00 17.62
CA VAL A 388 -12.64 -5.43 17.42
C VAL A 388 -13.15 -6.25 18.61
N GLN A 389 -12.89 -5.80 19.85
CA GLN A 389 -13.40 -6.44 21.06
C GLN A 389 -14.95 -6.40 21.11
N ALA A 390 -15.56 -5.28 20.77
CA ALA A 390 -17.01 -5.13 20.77
C ALA A 390 -17.71 -6.05 19.74
N LEU A 391 -17.07 -6.31 18.59
CA LEU A 391 -17.55 -7.31 17.62
C LEU A 391 -17.55 -8.71 18.24
N LYS A 392 -16.43 -9.12 18.83
CA LYS A 392 -16.30 -10.40 19.55
C LYS A 392 -17.35 -10.53 20.66
N ASP A 393 -17.52 -9.50 21.48
CA ASP A 393 -18.49 -9.47 22.58
C ASP A 393 -19.95 -9.54 22.09
N SER A 394 -20.22 -9.09 20.84
CA SER A 394 -21.54 -9.20 20.20
C SER A 394 -21.85 -10.60 19.65
N GLY A 395 -20.87 -11.51 19.67
CA GLY A 395 -21.00 -12.87 19.15
C GLY A 395 -20.82 -12.97 17.62
N LYS A 396 -20.41 -11.90 16.93
CA LYS A 396 -20.01 -11.96 15.52
C LYS A 396 -18.52 -12.30 15.46
N PRO A 397 -18.11 -13.43 14.86
CA PRO A 397 -16.72 -13.80 14.70
C PRO A 397 -15.93 -12.74 13.93
N ILE A 398 -14.73 -12.42 14.43
CA ILE A 398 -13.79 -11.56 13.73
C ILE A 398 -12.46 -12.27 13.54
N VAL A 399 -12.05 -12.39 12.27
CA VAL A 399 -10.78 -12.98 11.87
C VAL A 399 -9.88 -11.88 11.30
N VAL A 400 -8.64 -11.80 11.78
CA VAL A 400 -7.64 -10.93 11.18
C VAL A 400 -6.89 -11.66 10.08
N SER A 401 -6.82 -11.04 8.90
CA SER A 401 -5.96 -11.43 7.79
C SER A 401 -4.81 -10.44 7.67
N MET A 402 -3.61 -10.84 8.10
CA MET A 402 -2.42 -10.01 7.95
C MET A 402 -1.88 -10.09 6.52
N SER A 403 -1.67 -8.94 5.89
CA SER A 403 -1.01 -8.82 4.58
C SER A 403 0.52 -8.82 4.72
N SER A 404 1.18 -7.92 4.01
CA SER A 404 2.65 -7.82 4.05
C SER A 404 3.17 -7.35 5.41
N LEU A 405 2.40 -6.49 6.08
CA LEU A 405 2.80 -5.82 7.30
C LEU A 405 1.64 -5.66 8.28
N ALA A 406 1.77 -6.17 9.47
CA ALA A 406 0.83 -5.97 10.57
C ALA A 406 1.60 -5.82 11.88
N ALA A 407 2.39 -4.74 11.96
CA ALA A 407 3.37 -4.56 13.02
C ALA A 407 3.00 -3.42 13.97
N SER A 408 3.42 -3.54 15.22
CA SER A 408 3.28 -2.50 16.24
C SER A 408 1.81 -2.10 16.48
N GLY A 409 1.35 -0.91 16.07
CA GLY A 409 -0.06 -0.55 16.08
C GLY A 409 -0.92 -1.47 15.22
N GLY A 410 -0.39 -1.98 14.08
CA GLY A 410 -1.05 -2.98 13.25
C GLY A 410 -1.25 -4.31 13.99
N TYR A 411 -0.32 -4.72 14.84
CA TYR A 411 -0.51 -5.85 15.76
C TYR A 411 -1.48 -5.52 16.90
N TRP A 412 -1.43 -4.27 17.41
CA TRP A 412 -2.34 -3.80 18.47
C TRP A 412 -3.81 -3.94 18.06
N ILE A 413 -4.18 -3.50 16.85
CA ILE A 413 -5.56 -3.62 16.33
C ILE A 413 -5.96 -5.08 16.05
N SER A 414 -4.98 -5.98 15.88
CA SER A 414 -5.20 -7.38 15.51
C SER A 414 -5.38 -8.31 16.70
N MET A 415 -4.69 -8.03 17.83
CA MET A 415 -4.49 -9.02 18.92
C MET A 415 -5.76 -9.49 19.61
N SER A 416 -6.85 -8.71 19.58
CA SER A 416 -8.12 -9.05 20.24
C SER A 416 -9.10 -9.84 19.36
N ALA A 417 -8.76 -10.12 18.10
CA ALA A 417 -9.60 -10.92 17.21
C ALA A 417 -9.73 -12.37 17.71
N ASP A 418 -10.76 -13.07 17.24
CA ASP A 418 -10.96 -14.50 17.56
C ASP A 418 -9.88 -15.37 16.95
N LYS A 419 -9.41 -15.00 15.74
CA LYS A 419 -8.28 -15.63 15.06
C LYS A 419 -7.43 -14.63 14.31
N ILE A 420 -6.12 -14.88 14.28
CA ILE A 420 -5.13 -14.11 13.52
C ILE A 420 -4.45 -15.05 12.53
N ILE A 421 -4.59 -14.74 11.24
CA ILE A 421 -3.99 -15.50 10.14
C ILE A 421 -2.97 -14.63 9.43
N ALA A 422 -1.77 -15.17 9.22
CA ALA A 422 -0.67 -14.47 8.54
C ALA A 422 0.01 -15.40 7.53
N GLN A 423 0.55 -14.83 6.46
CA GLN A 423 1.43 -15.60 5.56
C GLN A 423 2.82 -15.79 6.19
N PRO A 424 3.60 -16.80 5.79
CA PRO A 424 4.95 -17.00 6.32
C PRO A 424 5.85 -15.77 6.19
N THR A 425 5.61 -14.96 5.15
CA THR A 425 6.37 -13.77 4.78
C THR A 425 5.79 -12.44 5.30
N THR A 426 4.66 -12.48 6.01
CA THR A 426 4.13 -11.32 6.72
C THR A 426 5.11 -10.82 7.76
N LEU A 427 5.36 -9.51 7.84
CA LEU A 427 6.10 -8.91 8.96
C LEU A 427 5.12 -8.44 10.04
N THR A 428 5.36 -8.87 11.30
CA THR A 428 4.46 -8.56 12.42
C THR A 428 5.23 -8.39 13.74
N GLY A 429 4.53 -8.37 14.85
CA GLY A 429 5.15 -8.12 16.18
C GLY A 429 5.48 -6.64 16.36
N SER A 430 6.75 -6.29 16.50
CA SER A 430 7.20 -4.93 16.84
C SER A 430 6.47 -4.34 18.05
N ILE A 431 6.14 -5.23 19.03
CA ILE A 431 5.42 -4.89 20.26
C ILE A 431 6.32 -4.00 21.11
N GLY A 432 6.07 -2.71 21.08
CA GLY A 432 6.86 -1.68 21.74
C GLY A 432 6.31 -0.30 21.42
N ILE A 433 6.62 0.68 22.26
CA ILE A 433 6.07 2.03 22.18
C ILE A 433 7.19 3.07 22.36
N PHE A 434 7.03 4.22 21.74
CA PHE A 434 7.97 5.33 21.86
C PHE A 434 7.26 6.68 21.71
N SER A 435 7.98 7.75 22.05
CA SER A 435 7.64 9.14 21.73
C SER A 435 8.90 9.86 21.25
N VAL A 436 8.75 10.75 20.30
CA VAL A 436 9.79 11.65 19.81
C VAL A 436 9.27 13.07 19.82
N ILE A 437 9.98 13.97 20.49
CA ILE A 437 9.66 15.39 20.54
C ILE A 437 10.90 16.16 20.09
N THR A 438 10.75 17.01 19.09
CA THR A 438 11.83 17.89 18.62
C THR A 438 11.62 19.32 19.12
N THR A 439 12.68 19.94 19.61
CA THR A 439 12.66 21.32 20.09
C THR A 439 13.77 22.15 19.47
N PHE A 440 13.56 23.45 19.31
CA PHE A 440 14.41 24.36 18.53
C PHE A 440 15.02 25.49 19.36
N GLU A 441 14.97 25.40 20.69
CA GLU A 441 15.44 26.45 21.61
C GLU A 441 16.90 26.85 21.35
N LYS A 442 17.77 25.89 21.02
CA LYS A 442 19.18 26.16 20.73
C LYS A 442 19.34 26.90 19.41
N GLY A 443 18.62 26.48 18.37
CA GLY A 443 18.62 27.13 17.06
C GLY A 443 18.09 28.56 17.13
N PHE A 444 16.99 28.79 17.86
CA PHE A 444 16.46 30.14 18.09
C PHE A 444 17.45 31.02 18.86
N ASN A 445 18.05 30.50 19.93
CA ASN A 445 19.03 31.24 20.71
C ASN A 445 20.25 31.67 19.85
N LYS A 446 20.69 30.81 18.94
CA LYS A 446 21.78 31.08 18.00
C LYS A 446 21.42 32.17 17.00
N LEU A 447 20.14 32.28 16.65
CA LEU A 447 19.61 33.37 15.81
C LEU A 447 19.31 34.65 16.60
N GLY A 448 19.54 34.66 17.93
CA GLY A 448 19.25 35.82 18.79
C GLY A 448 17.78 35.91 19.21
N ILE A 449 16.99 34.82 19.04
CA ILE A 449 15.59 34.74 19.45
C ILE A 449 15.51 33.97 20.77
N TYR A 450 15.00 34.60 21.81
CA TYR A 450 14.87 34.00 23.15
C TYR A 450 13.40 33.94 23.56
N THR A 451 13.04 32.85 24.26
CA THR A 451 11.72 32.69 24.86
C THR A 451 11.85 32.83 26.37
N ASP A 452 11.10 33.76 26.95
CA ASP A 452 11.02 33.99 28.40
C ASP A 452 9.57 34.26 28.77
N GLY A 453 9.15 33.92 30.01
CA GLY A 453 7.79 34.12 30.47
C GLY A 453 7.53 33.55 31.84
N VAL A 454 6.30 33.69 32.31
CA VAL A 454 5.83 33.14 33.57
C VAL A 454 4.64 32.23 33.34
N GLY A 455 4.57 31.11 34.09
CA GLY A 455 3.49 30.14 33.99
C GLY A 455 2.79 29.90 35.33
N THR A 456 1.59 29.36 35.30
CA THR A 456 0.77 29.05 36.49
C THR A 456 0.88 27.60 36.95
N SER A 457 1.61 26.75 36.20
CA SER A 457 1.83 25.34 36.54
C SER A 457 3.25 24.90 36.16
N PRO A 458 3.76 23.77 36.71
CA PRO A 458 5.06 23.21 36.34
C PRO A 458 5.21 22.83 34.85
N PHE A 459 4.10 22.71 34.13
CA PHE A 459 4.08 22.36 32.70
C PHE A 459 3.88 23.59 31.80
N SER A 460 3.66 24.76 32.38
CA SER A 460 3.53 26.01 31.61
C SER A 460 4.90 26.39 31.03
N GLY A 461 4.94 26.67 29.74
CA GLY A 461 6.16 27.08 29.06
C GLY A 461 6.94 25.95 28.41
N GLU A 462 6.56 24.67 28.60
CA GLU A 462 7.10 23.55 27.83
C GLU A 462 6.71 23.68 26.36
N GLY A 463 7.66 23.53 25.44
CA GLY A 463 7.34 23.64 24.01
C GLY A 463 8.55 23.69 23.09
N ILE A 464 8.27 23.88 21.81
CA ILE A 464 9.29 23.82 20.75
C ILE A 464 10.38 24.93 20.87
N SER A 465 10.08 26.05 21.50
CA SER A 465 10.98 27.18 21.66
C SER A 465 11.65 27.27 23.04
N THR A 466 11.22 26.44 23.99
CA THR A 466 11.72 26.44 25.39
C THR A 466 12.44 25.14 25.74
N GLY A 467 12.21 24.08 24.94
CA GLY A 467 12.66 22.73 25.24
C GLY A 467 11.77 22.03 26.27
N LEU A 468 12.22 20.86 26.76
CA LEU A 468 11.55 20.10 27.80
C LEU A 468 12.34 20.17 29.12
N SER A 469 11.65 20.46 30.22
CA SER A 469 12.22 20.34 31.55
C SER A 469 12.53 18.88 31.94
N LYS A 470 13.34 18.69 32.94
CA LYS A 470 13.62 17.35 33.49
C LYS A 470 12.35 16.67 34.00
N GLY A 471 11.45 17.45 34.62
CA GLY A 471 10.16 16.93 35.12
C GLY A 471 9.25 16.48 34.00
N ALA A 472 9.10 17.28 32.95
CA ALA A 472 8.34 16.90 31.75
C ALA A 472 8.93 15.65 31.09
N SER A 473 10.24 15.59 30.91
CA SER A 473 10.93 14.42 30.36
C SER A 473 10.70 13.14 31.18
N GLN A 474 10.72 13.24 32.51
CA GLN A 474 10.39 12.11 33.39
C GLN A 474 8.92 11.68 33.24
N ALA A 475 7.99 12.64 33.17
CA ALA A 475 6.58 12.34 32.97
C ALA A 475 6.32 11.61 31.64
N PHE A 476 6.94 12.06 30.54
CA PHE A 476 6.88 11.36 29.25
C PHE A 476 7.42 9.94 29.33
N GLN A 477 8.61 9.73 29.96
CA GLN A 477 9.19 8.39 30.11
C GLN A 477 8.28 7.46 30.92
N MET A 478 7.72 7.93 32.03
CA MET A 478 6.76 7.15 32.83
C MET A 478 5.51 6.79 32.03
N GLY A 479 5.01 7.71 31.21
CA GLY A 479 3.87 7.46 30.32
C GLY A 479 4.17 6.39 29.27
N ILE A 480 5.36 6.40 28.69
CA ILE A 480 5.80 5.40 27.72
C ILE A 480 6.00 4.02 28.41
N GLU A 481 6.55 3.98 29.60
CA GLU A 481 6.68 2.74 30.38
C GLU A 481 5.31 2.15 30.72
N HIS A 482 4.35 2.97 31.15
CA HIS A 482 2.97 2.54 31.35
C HIS A 482 2.32 2.04 30.05
N GLY A 483 2.49 2.76 28.94
CA GLY A 483 1.99 2.35 27.64
C GLY A 483 2.54 1.00 27.17
N TYR A 484 3.82 0.75 27.40
CA TYR A 484 4.44 -0.53 27.09
C TYR A 484 3.86 -1.67 27.96
N GLN A 485 3.77 -1.45 29.29
CA GLN A 485 3.17 -2.45 30.19
C GLN A 485 1.73 -2.78 29.78
N ARG A 486 0.95 -1.76 29.40
CA ARG A 486 -0.40 -1.98 28.88
C ARG A 486 -0.39 -2.81 27.60
N PHE A 487 0.52 -2.53 26.65
CA PHE A 487 0.59 -3.28 25.39
C PHE A 487 0.88 -4.75 25.66
N ILE A 488 1.93 -5.07 26.44
CA ILE A 488 2.28 -6.47 26.73
C ILE A 488 1.22 -7.18 27.57
N SER A 489 0.49 -6.48 28.45
CA SER A 489 -0.64 -7.05 29.20
C SER A 489 -1.79 -7.42 28.27
N LEU A 490 -2.18 -6.50 27.35
CA LEU A 490 -3.22 -6.78 26.36
C LEU A 490 -2.86 -7.97 25.47
N VAL A 491 -1.59 -8.09 25.06
CA VAL A 491 -1.13 -9.25 24.29
C VAL A 491 -1.22 -10.51 25.15
N GLY A 492 -0.76 -10.48 26.39
CA GLY A 492 -0.84 -11.61 27.31
C GLY A 492 -2.26 -12.12 27.50
N ASP A 493 -3.20 -11.20 27.76
CA ASP A 493 -4.62 -11.52 28.00
C ASP A 493 -5.30 -12.10 26.76
N ASN A 494 -4.97 -11.60 25.55
CA ASN A 494 -5.61 -12.05 24.31
C ASN A 494 -4.94 -13.27 23.67
N ARG A 495 -3.67 -13.57 24.02
CA ARG A 495 -2.88 -14.66 23.45
C ARG A 495 -2.60 -15.79 24.44
N ASP A 496 -3.17 -15.72 25.63
CA ASP A 496 -2.96 -16.68 26.74
C ASP A 496 -1.47 -16.89 27.06
N LEU A 497 -0.72 -15.78 27.12
CA LEU A 497 0.71 -15.76 27.38
C LEU A 497 1.01 -15.02 28.69
N SER A 498 1.97 -15.52 29.48
CA SER A 498 2.45 -14.76 30.64
C SER A 498 3.17 -13.48 30.21
N LEU A 499 3.15 -12.44 31.06
CA LEU A 499 3.83 -11.17 30.78
C LEU A 499 5.32 -11.38 30.45
N ASP A 500 6.00 -12.26 31.16
CA ASP A 500 7.42 -12.60 30.91
C ASP A 500 7.62 -13.29 29.56
N ALA A 501 6.66 -14.11 29.12
CA ALA A 501 6.70 -14.75 27.80
C ALA A 501 6.48 -13.71 26.69
N VAL A 502 5.53 -12.80 26.89
CA VAL A 502 5.28 -11.71 25.95
C VAL A 502 6.49 -10.79 25.88
N ASP A 503 7.08 -10.36 27.01
CA ASP A 503 8.21 -9.43 27.01
C ASP A 503 9.42 -9.99 26.26
N LYS A 504 9.70 -11.31 26.36
CA LYS A 504 10.79 -11.97 25.61
C LYS A 504 10.65 -11.89 24.09
N VAL A 505 9.43 -11.88 23.57
CA VAL A 505 9.16 -11.80 22.12
C VAL A 505 8.74 -10.40 21.67
N ALA A 506 8.51 -9.50 22.62
CA ALA A 506 8.18 -8.09 22.43
C ALA A 506 9.44 -7.22 22.26
N GLN A 507 9.64 -6.22 23.11
CA GLN A 507 10.79 -5.31 23.11
C GLN A 507 10.98 -4.58 21.76
N GLY A 508 9.92 -4.46 20.94
CA GLY A 508 9.96 -3.86 19.62
C GLY A 508 10.50 -4.77 18.51
N ARG A 509 10.71 -6.06 18.78
CA ARG A 509 11.26 -7.02 17.82
C ARG A 509 10.24 -7.34 16.72
N VAL A 510 10.72 -7.36 15.46
CA VAL A 510 9.93 -7.73 14.28
C VAL A 510 10.10 -9.22 14.02
N TRP A 511 9.00 -9.88 13.68
CA TRP A 511 8.92 -11.30 13.39
C TRP A 511 8.27 -11.51 12.01
N THR A 512 8.67 -12.57 11.31
CA THR A 512 7.88 -13.08 10.18
C THR A 512 6.63 -13.78 10.70
N GLY A 513 5.62 -13.98 9.86
CA GLY A 513 4.44 -14.75 10.24
C GLY A 513 4.78 -16.17 10.70
N TYR A 514 5.81 -16.77 10.09
CA TYR A 514 6.33 -18.09 10.53
C TYR A 514 6.86 -18.06 11.97
N ASP A 515 7.69 -17.09 12.32
CA ASP A 515 8.19 -16.91 13.68
C ASP A 515 7.06 -16.54 14.65
N ALA A 516 6.15 -15.66 14.23
CA ALA A 516 5.02 -15.20 15.04
C ALA A 516 4.09 -16.34 15.45
N LEU A 517 3.86 -17.33 14.55
CA LEU A 517 3.13 -18.55 14.89
C LEU A 517 3.84 -19.34 16.02
N GLN A 518 5.16 -19.50 15.90
CA GLN A 518 5.93 -20.22 16.93
C GLN A 518 5.93 -19.52 18.30
N HIS A 519 5.78 -18.20 18.30
CA HIS A 519 5.72 -17.38 19.51
C HIS A 519 4.29 -17.20 20.06
N GLY A 520 3.27 -17.82 19.43
CA GLY A 520 1.87 -17.68 19.84
C GLY A 520 1.26 -16.31 19.56
N LEU A 521 1.92 -15.48 18.74
CA LEU A 521 1.41 -14.17 18.34
C LEU A 521 0.39 -14.25 17.21
N VAL A 522 0.38 -15.34 16.45
CA VAL A 522 -0.52 -15.64 15.33
C VAL A 522 -1.06 -17.05 15.52
N ASP A 523 -2.29 -17.32 15.08
CA ASP A 523 -2.96 -18.61 15.29
C ASP A 523 -2.72 -19.60 14.16
N GLN A 524 -2.56 -19.09 12.92
CA GLN A 524 -2.48 -19.95 11.75
C GLN A 524 -1.67 -19.28 10.63
N ILE A 525 -0.92 -20.11 9.88
CA ILE A 525 -0.36 -19.69 8.60
C ILE A 525 -1.41 -19.88 7.52
N GLY A 526 -1.66 -18.81 6.77
CA GLY A 526 -2.65 -18.81 5.67
C GLY A 526 -2.67 -17.44 4.97
N ASP A 527 -3.46 -17.35 3.93
CA ASP A 527 -3.68 -16.13 3.16
C ASP A 527 -5.07 -15.52 3.42
N PHE A 528 -5.52 -14.63 2.54
CA PHE A 528 -6.83 -13.98 2.67
C PHE A 528 -7.98 -14.99 2.51
N ASP A 529 -7.86 -15.94 1.59
CA ASP A 529 -8.90 -16.95 1.37
C ASP A 529 -9.08 -17.83 2.61
N ASP A 530 -7.97 -18.19 3.29
CA ASP A 530 -7.99 -18.97 4.53
C ASP A 530 -8.69 -18.19 5.66
N ALA A 531 -8.48 -16.87 5.72
CA ALA A 531 -9.14 -16.01 6.71
C ALA A 531 -10.66 -15.91 6.45
N VAL A 532 -11.06 -15.77 5.20
CA VAL A 532 -12.47 -15.79 4.80
C VAL A 532 -13.11 -17.15 5.12
N ALA A 533 -12.44 -18.24 4.77
CA ALA A 533 -12.92 -19.60 5.04
C ALA A 533 -13.08 -19.87 6.55
N GLU A 534 -12.13 -19.40 7.37
CA GLU A 534 -12.23 -19.54 8.83
C GLU A 534 -13.36 -18.67 9.41
N ALA A 535 -13.56 -17.44 8.90
CA ALA A 535 -14.67 -16.58 9.30
C ALA A 535 -16.03 -17.21 8.94
N ALA A 536 -16.16 -17.77 7.73
CA ALA A 536 -17.35 -18.51 7.29
C ALA A 536 -17.64 -19.72 8.20
N LYS A 537 -16.60 -20.50 8.51
CA LYS A 537 -16.69 -21.68 9.38
C LYS A 537 -17.14 -21.29 10.80
N MET A 538 -16.56 -20.23 11.37
CA MET A 538 -16.92 -19.75 12.71
C MET A 538 -18.38 -19.25 12.76
N ALA A 539 -18.85 -18.61 11.69
CA ALA A 539 -20.23 -18.16 11.55
C ALA A 539 -21.18 -19.25 11.03
N GLN A 540 -20.69 -20.48 10.73
CA GLN A 540 -21.45 -21.61 10.20
C GLN A 540 -22.16 -21.29 8.86
N LEU A 541 -21.49 -20.54 7.98
CA LEU A 541 -21.99 -20.18 6.66
C LEU A 541 -21.51 -21.17 5.60
N GLU A 542 -22.42 -21.69 4.79
CA GLU A 542 -22.11 -22.51 3.61
C GLU A 542 -22.12 -21.68 2.33
N ASN A 543 -22.99 -20.67 2.26
CA ASN A 543 -23.10 -19.72 1.16
C ASN A 543 -23.08 -18.29 1.72
N TYR A 544 -22.23 -17.43 1.15
CA TYR A 544 -22.04 -16.06 1.61
C TYR A 544 -21.53 -15.14 0.50
N ASN A 545 -21.78 -13.84 0.64
CA ASN A 545 -21.11 -12.83 -0.16
C ASN A 545 -19.92 -12.24 0.61
N LEU A 546 -18.94 -11.73 -0.09
CA LEU A 546 -17.93 -10.84 0.47
C LEU A 546 -18.42 -9.40 0.35
N TYR A 547 -18.66 -8.76 1.49
CA TYR A 547 -19.11 -7.38 1.56
C TYR A 547 -17.95 -6.47 2.00
N TRP A 548 -17.38 -5.73 1.05
CA TRP A 548 -16.34 -4.74 1.33
C TRP A 548 -16.98 -3.51 1.97
N VAL A 549 -16.66 -3.29 3.27
CA VAL A 549 -17.22 -2.18 4.02
C VAL A 549 -16.43 -0.92 3.70
N GLU A 550 -17.11 0.04 3.09
CA GLU A 550 -16.52 1.30 2.66
C GLU A 550 -17.30 2.48 3.26
N GLU A 551 -16.60 3.61 3.43
CA GLU A 551 -17.29 4.85 3.80
C GLU A 551 -18.28 5.23 2.69
N PRO A 552 -19.54 5.55 3.04
CA PRO A 552 -20.51 5.98 2.06
C PRO A 552 -20.07 7.32 1.46
N LEU A 553 -19.97 7.37 0.13
CA LEU A 553 -19.71 8.62 -0.59
C LEU A 553 -20.87 9.61 -0.35
N SER A 554 -20.57 10.89 -0.17
CA SER A 554 -21.59 11.93 -0.14
C SER A 554 -22.37 11.95 -1.48
N PRO A 555 -23.62 12.41 -1.50
CA PRO A 555 -24.40 12.47 -2.74
C PRO A 555 -23.72 13.28 -3.85
N THR A 556 -22.93 14.30 -3.48
CA THR A 556 -22.17 15.13 -4.42
C THR A 556 -21.01 14.33 -5.02
N GLU A 557 -20.29 13.57 -4.20
CA GLU A 557 -19.19 12.70 -4.64
C GLU A 557 -19.69 11.57 -5.54
N GLN A 558 -20.81 10.95 -5.19
CA GLN A 558 -21.48 9.94 -6.02
C GLN A 558 -21.83 10.51 -7.40
N PHE A 559 -22.45 11.69 -7.44
CA PHE A 559 -22.80 12.36 -8.69
C PHE A 559 -21.57 12.67 -9.55
N ILE A 560 -20.51 13.21 -8.94
CA ILE A 560 -19.27 13.55 -9.65
C ILE A 560 -18.58 12.28 -10.15
N GLN A 561 -18.52 11.21 -9.36
CA GLN A 561 -17.94 9.93 -9.76
C GLN A 561 -18.70 9.30 -10.94
N GLU A 562 -20.03 9.31 -10.92
CA GLU A 562 -20.89 8.82 -11.99
C GLU A 562 -20.68 9.64 -13.27
N PHE A 563 -20.59 10.98 -13.15
CA PHE A 563 -20.32 11.90 -14.25
C PHE A 563 -18.94 11.67 -14.85
N MET A 564 -17.90 11.48 -14.02
CA MET A 564 -16.51 11.26 -14.46
C MET A 564 -16.30 9.90 -15.14
N LYS A 565 -17.03 8.86 -14.73
CA LYS A 565 -17.03 7.56 -15.44
C LYS A 565 -17.46 7.71 -16.90
N GLN A 566 -18.31 8.68 -17.21
CA GLN A 566 -18.83 8.94 -18.56
C GLN A 566 -17.96 9.90 -19.39
N VAL A 567 -16.99 10.61 -18.76
CA VAL A 567 -16.16 11.62 -19.40
C VAL A 567 -14.70 11.17 -19.41
N LYS A 568 -14.30 10.40 -20.41
CA LYS A 568 -12.87 10.16 -20.69
C LYS A 568 -12.28 11.36 -21.44
N ILE A 569 -11.69 12.32 -20.71
CA ILE A 569 -10.91 13.40 -21.33
C ILE A 569 -9.44 13.04 -21.16
N SER A 570 -8.79 12.64 -22.26
CA SER A 570 -7.35 12.45 -22.32
C SER A 570 -6.72 13.73 -22.91
N MET A 571 -6.18 14.59 -22.05
CA MET A 571 -5.30 15.69 -22.46
C MET A 571 -3.98 15.52 -21.72
N GLY A 572 -3.02 14.82 -22.33
CA GLY A 572 -1.69 14.64 -21.77
C GLY A 572 -0.81 15.86 -22.00
N VAL A 573 -0.31 16.45 -20.92
CA VAL A 573 0.88 17.31 -20.92
C VAL A 573 1.81 16.79 -19.82
N ASP A 574 2.92 16.19 -20.23
CA ASP A 574 3.93 15.61 -19.34
C ASP A 574 4.81 16.73 -18.77
N ILE A 575 4.71 16.99 -17.45
CA ILE A 575 5.66 17.85 -16.73
C ILE A 575 6.68 16.93 -16.06
N GLN A 576 7.76 16.62 -16.76
CA GLN A 576 8.88 15.86 -16.22
C GLN A 576 9.46 16.54 -14.97
N SER A 577 9.72 15.75 -13.94
CA SER A 577 10.30 16.21 -12.68
C SER A 577 11.64 16.94 -12.93
N ILE A 578 11.84 18.08 -12.27
CA ILE A 578 13.00 18.96 -12.39
C ILE A 578 14.29 18.32 -11.83
N LEU A 579 14.17 17.22 -11.08
CA LEU A 579 15.31 16.55 -10.43
C LEU A 579 15.97 15.52 -11.36
N PRO A 580 17.31 15.47 -11.42
CA PRO A 580 18.01 14.40 -12.11
C PRO A 580 17.57 13.01 -11.60
N PRO A 581 17.39 12.00 -12.47
CA PRO A 581 16.95 10.66 -12.08
C PRO A 581 17.79 10.00 -10.98
N SER A 582 19.07 10.35 -10.88
CA SER A 582 19.99 9.86 -9.84
C SER A 582 19.71 10.38 -8.43
N LEU A 583 19.00 11.51 -8.29
CA LEU A 583 18.64 12.11 -6.99
C LEU A 583 17.21 11.80 -6.56
N GLN A 584 16.39 11.29 -7.46
CA GLN A 584 14.99 10.96 -7.17
C GLN A 584 14.82 9.96 -6.00
N PRO A 585 15.60 8.86 -5.89
CA PRO A 585 15.46 7.93 -4.77
C PRO A 585 15.78 8.58 -3.41
N VAL A 586 16.79 9.46 -3.38
CA VAL A 586 17.16 10.16 -2.13
C VAL A 586 16.11 11.19 -1.76
N ALA A 587 15.57 11.93 -2.73
CA ALA A 587 14.50 12.89 -2.51
C ALA A 587 13.22 12.17 -2.01
N GLN A 588 12.86 11.05 -2.60
CA GLN A 588 11.71 10.23 -2.17
C GLN A 588 11.89 9.71 -0.74
N GLN A 589 13.07 9.20 -0.37
CA GLN A 589 13.34 8.80 1.02
C GLN A 589 13.25 9.96 2.01
N MET A 590 13.78 11.13 1.64
CA MET A 590 13.68 12.33 2.49
C MET A 590 12.21 12.79 2.64
N GLU A 591 11.44 12.73 1.58
CA GLU A 591 10.01 13.07 1.58
C GLU A 591 9.21 12.07 2.42
N GLN A 592 9.45 10.77 2.29
CA GLN A 592 8.85 9.73 3.13
C GLN A 592 9.14 9.96 4.62
N HIS A 593 10.38 10.29 4.98
CA HIS A 593 10.74 10.57 6.37
C HIS A 593 10.18 11.90 6.88
N ALA A 594 10.04 12.91 6.01
CA ALA A 594 9.40 14.18 6.37
C ALA A 594 7.88 14.00 6.55
N SER A 595 7.23 13.22 5.69
CA SER A 595 5.80 12.90 5.80
C SER A 595 5.48 12.08 7.05
N LEU A 596 6.40 11.21 7.51
CA LEU A 596 6.26 10.49 8.78
C LEU A 596 6.08 11.42 9.98
N LEU A 597 6.83 12.53 10.02
CA LEU A 597 6.68 13.52 11.11
C LEU A 597 5.33 14.24 11.05
N GLN A 598 4.79 14.44 9.85
CA GLN A 598 3.43 15.01 9.67
C GLN A 598 2.33 14.01 10.09
N ASN A 599 2.60 12.72 9.96
CA ASN A 599 1.68 11.64 10.34
C ASN A 599 1.67 11.35 11.85
N PHE A 600 2.53 12.01 12.64
CA PHE A 600 2.57 11.86 14.08
C PHE A 600 1.53 12.77 14.76
N ASN A 601 0.26 12.32 14.77
CA ASN A 601 -0.87 13.07 15.32
C ASN A 601 -1.50 12.45 16.56
N ASP A 602 -0.79 11.55 17.26
CA ASP A 602 -1.30 10.95 18.50
C ASP A 602 -1.55 12.01 19.57
N PRO A 603 -2.74 12.05 20.24
CA PRO A 603 -3.06 13.06 21.24
C PRO A 603 -2.12 13.12 22.46
N LYS A 604 -1.45 12.00 22.76
CA LYS A 604 -0.46 11.89 23.83
C LYS A 604 0.99 11.92 23.32
N GLY A 605 1.17 11.94 21.98
CA GLY A 605 2.46 11.78 21.33
C GLY A 605 3.07 10.39 21.51
N TYR A 606 2.26 9.33 21.67
CA TYR A 606 2.69 7.96 21.89
C TYR A 606 2.48 7.12 20.64
N TYR A 607 3.55 6.50 20.15
CA TYR A 607 3.53 5.80 18.87
C TYR A 607 3.94 4.35 19.01
N ALA A 608 3.08 3.49 18.49
CA ALA A 608 3.33 2.10 18.20
C ALA A 608 3.56 1.96 16.69
N PHE A 609 4.78 2.30 16.21
CA PHE A 609 5.13 2.38 14.79
C PHE A 609 6.41 1.59 14.49
N CYS A 610 6.49 0.95 13.33
CA CYS A 610 7.65 0.22 12.83
C CYS A 610 8.24 0.92 11.60
N LEU A 611 9.23 1.80 11.78
CA LEU A 611 9.89 2.50 10.68
C LEU A 611 10.74 1.56 9.80
N ASN A 612 11.37 0.55 10.41
CA ASN A 612 12.32 -0.34 9.73
C ASN A 612 11.68 -1.64 9.23
N CYS A 613 10.35 -1.67 9.05
CA CYS A 613 9.62 -2.81 8.50
C CYS A 613 9.41 -2.72 6.99
N GLU A 614 9.91 -1.69 6.33
CA GLU A 614 9.88 -1.57 4.88
C GLU A 614 11.05 -2.37 4.28
N VAL A 615 10.73 -3.21 3.31
CA VAL A 615 11.68 -4.02 2.55
C VAL A 615 11.99 -3.30 1.25
N GLN A 616 13.28 -3.07 1.00
CA GLN A 616 13.80 -2.45 -0.23
C GLN A 616 14.36 -3.51 -1.17
#